data_dacc38ad9923044045788f078ffdf6d1
#
_entry.id   dacc38ad9923044045788f078ffdf6d1
#
_cell.length_a   1.000
_cell.length_b   1.000
_cell.length_c   1.000
_cell.angle_alpha   90.00
_cell.angle_beta   90.00
_cell.angle_gamma   90.00
#
_symmetry.space_group_name_H-M   'P 1'
#
loop_
_entity.id
_entity.type
_entity.pdbx_description
1 polymer ?
#
loop_
_entity_poly.entity_id
_entity_poly.type
_entity_poly.pdbx_seq_one_letter_code
_entity_poly.pdbx_strand_id
1 'polypeptide(L)'
;MQAILLAIATFIFAIDQFSLTEILYRPIVACPIIGLILGDPQTGLVVGGTYELMMVGNMPVGGAQPPNAVLGGVVGVVLAVNVGLPTEQALGAAVIFSLFGQYAVTLTFTFMSGMMAKADKAAAEANPSGITMVNNIAMCILGALFAAMAVAAYFGGQALGETLTKFSEDFSWLMAGLGAAGGMMRNVGFAVLLKIMLSNDLWGIFLAGFAAAAVLGNVDATSGAALILTAFIGVAIAINDFTLNLKIKENAGSGNGGVSDGI
;
A
#
# COMPACT_ATOMS: atom_id res chain seq x y z
N MET A 1 26.79 7.98 -2.74
CA MET A 1 25.74 8.92 -3.21
C MET A 1 24.37 8.26 -3.19
N GLN A 2 24.18 7.10 -3.84
CA GLN A 2 22.89 6.38 -3.91
C GLN A 2 22.29 6.10 -2.52
N ALA A 3 23.06 5.59 -1.54
CA ALA A 3 22.58 5.33 -0.19
C ALA A 3 22.00 6.58 0.52
N ILE A 4 22.60 7.74 0.30
CA ILE A 4 22.12 9.01 0.89
C ILE A 4 20.81 9.42 0.22
N LEU A 5 20.72 9.34 -1.10
CA LEU A 5 19.49 9.65 -1.83
C LEU A 5 18.37 8.67 -1.45
N LEU A 6 18.69 7.38 -1.31
CA LEU A 6 17.77 6.35 -0.84
C LEU A 6 17.24 6.69 0.56
N ALA A 7 18.14 7.06 1.49
CA ALA A 7 17.76 7.44 2.85
C ALA A 7 16.80 8.65 2.86
N ILE A 8 17.13 9.70 2.10
CA ILE A 8 16.32 10.92 2.01
C ILE A 8 14.95 10.60 1.38
N ALA A 9 14.92 9.86 0.28
CA ALA A 9 13.67 9.48 -0.37
C ALA A 9 12.79 8.65 0.57
N THR A 10 13.36 7.63 1.21
CA THR A 10 12.61 6.76 2.14
C THR A 10 12.12 7.54 3.37
N PHE A 11 12.91 8.49 3.88
CA PHE A 11 12.51 9.40 4.95
C PHE A 11 11.26 10.20 4.55
N ILE A 12 11.26 10.78 3.34
CA ILE A 12 10.12 11.55 2.84
C ILE A 12 8.88 10.65 2.65
N PHE A 13 9.04 9.47 2.07
CA PHE A 13 7.94 8.53 1.88
C PHE A 13 7.33 8.06 3.21
N ALA A 14 8.16 7.84 4.23
CA ALA A 14 7.68 7.46 5.56
C ALA A 14 6.83 8.57 6.20
N ILE A 15 7.22 9.82 6.04
CA ILE A 15 6.46 10.97 6.53
C ILE A 15 5.17 11.16 5.71
N ASP A 16 5.25 11.00 4.38
CA ASP A 16 4.11 11.17 3.49
C ASP A 16 2.96 10.22 3.80
N GLN A 17 3.27 9.04 4.33
CA GLN A 17 2.28 8.03 4.72
C GLN A 17 1.24 8.55 5.73
N PHE A 18 1.57 9.57 6.55
CA PHE A 18 0.71 10.06 7.63
C PHE A 18 0.52 11.59 7.65
N SER A 19 1.30 12.36 6.89
CA SER A 19 1.40 13.80 7.18
C SER A 19 1.49 14.73 5.98
N LEU A 20 1.72 14.26 4.77
CA LEU A 20 1.87 15.11 3.58
C LEU A 20 0.72 14.90 2.59
N THR A 21 1.01 14.24 1.48
CA THR A 21 0.04 14.09 0.37
C THR A 21 -0.66 12.75 0.37
N GLU A 22 -0.12 11.76 1.09
CA GLU A 22 -0.53 10.35 1.08
C GLU A 22 -0.50 9.70 -0.32
N ILE A 23 0.34 10.24 -1.20
CA ILE A 23 0.53 9.79 -2.57
C ILE A 23 1.94 9.27 -2.80
N LEU A 24 2.97 9.98 -2.27
CA LEU A 24 4.37 9.66 -2.52
C LEU A 24 4.79 8.33 -1.89
N TYR A 25 4.17 7.95 -0.77
CA TYR A 25 4.45 6.69 -0.10
C TYR A 25 3.94 5.45 -0.86
N ARG A 26 3.03 5.66 -1.82
CA ARG A 26 2.45 4.55 -2.60
C ARG A 26 3.53 3.84 -3.41
N PRO A 27 3.57 2.50 -3.42
CA PRO A 27 4.59 1.75 -4.15
C PRO A 27 4.69 2.11 -5.63
N ILE A 28 3.56 2.40 -6.27
CA ILE A 28 3.53 2.83 -7.69
C ILE A 28 4.29 4.13 -7.94
N VAL A 29 4.45 4.98 -6.93
CA VAL A 29 5.20 6.25 -7.01
C VAL A 29 6.59 6.09 -6.39
N ALA A 30 6.68 5.53 -5.20
CA ALA A 30 7.94 5.40 -4.45
C ALA A 30 8.95 4.49 -5.16
N CYS A 31 8.53 3.31 -5.64
CA CYS A 31 9.45 2.34 -6.21
C CYS A 31 10.13 2.80 -7.52
N PRO A 32 9.46 3.46 -8.48
CA PRO A 32 10.14 4.04 -9.63
C PRO A 32 11.18 5.09 -9.26
N ILE A 33 10.92 5.91 -8.23
CA ILE A 33 11.87 6.91 -7.73
C ILE A 33 13.11 6.21 -7.14
N ILE A 34 12.90 5.14 -6.35
CA ILE A 34 14.01 4.34 -5.82
C ILE A 34 14.76 3.64 -6.96
N GLY A 35 14.06 3.07 -7.94
CA GLY A 35 14.67 2.48 -9.15
C GLY A 35 15.53 3.50 -9.90
N LEU A 36 15.05 4.74 -10.05
CA LEU A 36 15.82 5.81 -10.66
C LEU A 36 17.12 6.13 -9.87
N ILE A 37 17.04 6.18 -8.54
CA ILE A 37 18.22 6.39 -7.66
C ILE A 37 19.23 5.26 -7.82
N LEU A 38 18.76 4.01 -7.98
CA LEU A 38 19.61 2.83 -8.11
C LEU A 38 20.10 2.61 -9.54
N GLY A 39 19.50 3.27 -10.53
CA GLY A 39 19.91 3.21 -11.95
C GLY A 39 19.04 2.31 -12.83
N ASP A 40 17.95 1.74 -12.32
CA ASP A 40 17.00 0.94 -13.07
C ASP A 40 15.54 1.33 -12.73
N PRO A 41 15.03 2.41 -13.35
CA PRO A 41 13.67 2.86 -13.12
C PRO A 41 12.61 1.89 -13.68
N GLN A 42 12.96 1.08 -14.69
CA GLN A 42 12.04 0.12 -15.28
C GLN A 42 11.73 -1.02 -14.29
N THR A 43 12.75 -1.61 -13.69
CA THR A 43 12.57 -2.60 -12.61
C THR A 43 11.83 -1.97 -11.43
N GLY A 44 12.17 -0.72 -11.06
CA GLY A 44 11.43 0.02 -10.03
C GLY A 44 9.94 0.14 -10.35
N LEU A 45 9.57 0.43 -11.59
CA LEU A 45 8.17 0.55 -12.01
C LEU A 45 7.44 -0.80 -11.96
N VAL A 46 8.08 -1.88 -12.41
CA VAL A 46 7.49 -3.22 -12.40
C VAL A 46 7.26 -3.70 -10.95
N VAL A 47 8.27 -3.54 -10.10
CA VAL A 47 8.16 -3.87 -8.67
C VAL A 47 7.07 -3.01 -8.01
N GLY A 48 7.08 -1.69 -8.26
CA GLY A 48 6.13 -0.76 -7.68
C GLY A 48 4.69 -1.05 -8.10
N GLY A 49 4.43 -1.26 -9.37
CA GLY A 49 3.10 -1.59 -9.87
C GLY A 49 2.58 -2.91 -9.31
N THR A 50 3.42 -3.94 -9.26
CA THR A 50 3.03 -5.24 -8.71
C THR A 50 2.81 -5.16 -7.19
N TYR A 51 3.70 -4.46 -6.46
CA TYR A 51 3.57 -4.31 -5.02
C TYR A 51 2.37 -3.43 -4.64
N GLU A 52 2.04 -2.42 -5.46
CA GLU A 52 0.82 -1.63 -5.30
C GLU A 52 -0.43 -2.51 -5.31
N LEU A 53 -0.53 -3.44 -6.28
CA LEU A 53 -1.65 -4.37 -6.35
C LEU A 53 -1.72 -5.32 -5.13
N MET A 54 -0.57 -5.66 -4.55
CA MET A 54 -0.51 -6.46 -3.31
C MET A 54 -0.99 -5.67 -2.09
N MET A 55 -0.77 -4.36 -2.09
CA MET A 55 -1.13 -3.47 -0.99
C MET A 55 -2.53 -2.85 -1.13
N VAL A 56 -3.23 -3.09 -2.23
CA VAL A 56 -4.64 -2.69 -2.40
C VAL A 56 -5.49 -3.31 -1.28
N GLY A 57 -6.22 -2.47 -0.55
CA GLY A 57 -7.03 -2.91 0.59
C GLY A 57 -6.29 -3.01 1.93
N ASN A 58 -4.99 -2.85 1.97
CA ASN A 58 -4.23 -2.77 3.22
C ASN A 58 -4.42 -1.40 3.86
N MET A 59 -5.39 -1.30 4.76
CA MET A 59 -5.70 -0.07 5.49
C MET A 59 -5.53 -0.31 6.99
N PRO A 60 -4.95 0.64 7.74
CA PRO A 60 -4.90 0.56 9.19
C PRO A 60 -6.33 0.69 9.76
N VAL A 61 -6.81 -0.34 10.44
CA VAL A 61 -8.15 -0.36 11.03
C VAL A 61 -8.07 -0.77 12.50
N GLY A 62 -8.70 -0.01 13.37
CA GLY A 62 -8.80 -0.34 14.80
C GLY A 62 -7.45 -0.40 15.53
N GLY A 63 -6.44 0.34 15.07
CA GLY A 63 -5.09 0.33 15.64
C GLY A 63 -4.19 -0.81 15.15
N ALA A 64 -4.71 -1.74 14.35
CA ALA A 64 -3.90 -2.75 13.70
C ALA A 64 -3.18 -2.11 12.49
N GLN A 65 -1.86 -2.26 12.46
CA GLN A 65 -1.04 -1.80 11.34
C GLN A 65 -0.86 -2.93 10.35
N PRO A 66 -1.19 -2.74 9.05
CA PRO A 66 -0.88 -3.71 8.02
C PRO A 66 0.63 -3.73 7.72
N PRO A 67 1.11 -4.72 6.95
CA PRO A 67 2.47 -4.70 6.41
C PRO A 67 2.77 -3.37 5.71
N ASN A 68 3.94 -2.79 5.96
CA ASN A 68 4.23 -1.43 5.50
C ASN A 68 4.57 -1.36 4.02
N ALA A 69 3.83 -0.55 3.28
CA ALA A 69 3.99 -0.39 1.84
C ALA A 69 5.32 0.26 1.45
N VAL A 70 5.78 1.27 2.22
CA VAL A 70 7.03 2.00 1.92
C VAL A 70 8.22 1.07 2.03
N LEU A 71 8.41 0.45 3.20
CA LEU A 71 9.60 -0.36 3.43
C LEU A 71 9.61 -1.62 2.55
N GLY A 72 8.46 -2.28 2.40
CA GLY A 72 8.36 -3.42 1.50
C GLY A 72 8.68 -3.04 0.05
N GLY A 73 8.13 -1.95 -0.46
CA GLY A 73 8.44 -1.46 -1.81
C GLY A 73 9.91 -1.10 -2.00
N VAL A 74 10.48 -0.30 -1.09
CA VAL A 74 11.90 0.10 -1.15
C VAL A 74 12.82 -1.11 -1.11
N VAL A 75 12.62 -2.05 -0.18
CA VAL A 75 13.44 -3.26 -0.08
C VAL A 75 13.25 -4.15 -1.29
N GLY A 76 12.03 -4.29 -1.81
CA GLY A 76 11.75 -5.03 -3.03
C GLY A 76 12.56 -4.52 -4.23
N VAL A 77 12.63 -3.19 -4.43
CA VAL A 77 13.44 -2.59 -5.49
C VAL A 77 14.93 -2.79 -5.23
N VAL A 78 15.39 -2.62 -4.00
CA VAL A 78 16.81 -2.85 -3.63
C VAL A 78 17.22 -4.30 -3.93
N LEU A 79 16.39 -5.27 -3.60
CA LEU A 79 16.67 -6.69 -3.86
C LEU A 79 16.64 -7.00 -5.36
N ALA A 80 15.69 -6.44 -6.11
CA ALA A 80 15.59 -6.68 -7.54
C ALA A 80 16.77 -6.02 -8.31
N VAL A 81 17.15 -4.78 -7.97
CA VAL A 81 18.16 -4.03 -8.71
C VAL A 81 19.58 -4.33 -8.23
N ASN A 82 19.83 -4.33 -6.90
CA ASN A 82 21.20 -4.46 -6.38
C ASN A 82 21.64 -5.92 -6.25
N VAL A 83 20.71 -6.83 -5.92
CA VAL A 83 21.02 -8.26 -5.76
C VAL A 83 20.75 -9.02 -7.06
N GLY A 84 19.91 -8.45 -7.95
CA GLY A 84 19.55 -9.09 -9.23
C GLY A 84 18.52 -10.22 -9.08
N LEU A 85 17.75 -10.22 -7.99
CA LEU A 85 16.69 -11.22 -7.82
C LEU A 85 15.56 -11.02 -8.84
N PRO A 86 14.98 -12.10 -9.38
CA PRO A 86 13.75 -12.02 -10.15
C PRO A 86 12.66 -11.27 -9.39
N THR A 87 11.85 -10.47 -10.09
CA THR A 87 10.85 -9.57 -9.48
C THR A 87 9.91 -10.30 -8.51
N GLU A 88 9.44 -11.50 -8.87
CA GLU A 88 8.54 -12.27 -8.00
C GLU A 88 9.21 -12.69 -6.68
N GLN A 89 10.49 -13.07 -6.74
CA GLN A 89 11.26 -13.45 -5.55
C GLN A 89 11.56 -12.23 -4.67
N ALA A 90 11.94 -11.12 -5.30
CA ALA A 90 12.16 -9.85 -4.62
C ALA A 90 10.88 -9.37 -3.91
N LEU A 91 9.71 -9.51 -4.55
CA LEU A 91 8.41 -9.19 -3.97
C LEU A 91 8.04 -10.13 -2.82
N GLY A 92 8.28 -11.44 -2.95
CA GLY A 92 8.07 -12.39 -1.86
C GLY A 92 8.88 -12.04 -0.61
N ALA A 93 10.16 -11.69 -0.79
CA ALA A 93 11.01 -11.22 0.29
C ALA A 93 10.55 -9.83 0.83
N ALA A 94 10.14 -8.92 -0.04
CA ALA A 94 9.65 -7.59 0.32
C ALA A 94 8.47 -7.65 1.31
N VAL A 95 7.55 -8.62 1.16
CA VAL A 95 6.44 -8.82 2.11
C VAL A 95 6.96 -9.12 3.51
N ILE A 96 7.99 -9.94 3.64
CA ILE A 96 8.60 -10.24 4.94
C ILE A 96 9.22 -8.98 5.54
N PHE A 97 9.96 -8.21 4.73
CA PHE A 97 10.57 -6.94 5.18
C PHE A 97 9.53 -5.87 5.51
N SER A 98 8.36 -5.89 4.89
CA SER A 98 7.26 -4.96 5.19
C SER A 98 6.75 -5.09 6.64
N LEU A 99 6.89 -6.27 7.25
CA LEU A 99 6.56 -6.48 8.67
C LEU A 99 7.48 -5.68 9.59
N PHE A 100 8.76 -5.53 9.23
CA PHE A 100 9.66 -4.68 10.02
C PHE A 100 9.21 -3.21 9.97
N GLY A 101 8.72 -2.74 8.83
CA GLY A 101 8.12 -1.41 8.73
C GLY A 101 6.87 -1.25 9.58
N GLN A 102 6.02 -2.27 9.63
CA GLN A 102 4.86 -2.32 10.53
C GLN A 102 5.28 -2.17 12.00
N TYR A 103 6.30 -2.91 12.43
CA TYR A 103 6.82 -2.80 13.80
C TYR A 103 7.45 -1.43 14.08
N ALA A 104 8.13 -0.83 13.10
CA ALA A 104 8.70 0.52 13.26
C ALA A 104 7.60 1.58 13.46
N VAL A 105 6.49 1.50 12.74
CA VAL A 105 5.32 2.36 12.94
C VAL A 105 4.74 2.15 14.34
N THR A 106 4.51 0.90 14.75
CA THR A 106 3.98 0.56 16.07
C THR A 106 4.89 1.07 17.19
N LEU A 107 6.21 0.92 17.03
CA LEU A 107 7.19 1.40 17.98
C LEU A 107 7.18 2.92 18.08
N THR A 108 7.06 3.62 16.97
CA THR A 108 6.93 5.08 16.94
C THR A 108 5.67 5.52 17.68
N PHE A 109 4.52 4.91 17.43
CA PHE A 109 3.27 5.23 18.13
C PHE A 109 3.35 4.96 19.63
N THR A 110 3.97 3.84 20.02
CA THR A 110 4.18 3.50 21.43
C THR A 110 5.07 4.54 22.12
N PHE A 111 6.17 4.94 21.49
CA PHE A 111 7.04 5.97 22.03
C PHE A 111 6.34 7.33 22.12
N MET A 112 5.59 7.70 21.08
CA MET A 112 4.85 8.96 21.03
C MET A 112 3.69 9.02 22.03
N SER A 113 3.12 7.89 22.46
CA SER A 113 2.07 7.87 23.48
C SER A 113 2.53 8.54 24.78
N GLY A 114 3.80 8.38 25.16
CA GLY A 114 4.41 9.07 26.30
C GLY A 114 4.55 10.59 26.12
N MET A 115 4.52 11.09 24.90
CA MET A 115 4.60 12.54 24.60
C MET A 115 3.22 13.20 24.48
N MET A 116 2.13 12.44 24.48
CA MET A 116 0.77 12.99 24.35
C MET A 116 0.42 13.95 25.48
N ALA A 117 0.87 13.68 26.70
CA ALA A 117 0.66 14.59 27.83
C ALA A 117 1.24 16.01 27.59
N LYS A 118 2.34 16.12 26.81
CA LYS A 118 2.89 17.42 26.40
C LYS A 118 2.02 18.10 25.35
N ALA A 119 1.46 17.33 24.42
CA ALA A 119 0.52 17.86 23.43
C ALA A 119 -0.77 18.34 24.08
N ASP A 120 -1.32 17.57 25.03
CA ASP A 120 -2.52 17.93 25.81
C ASP A 120 -2.30 19.23 26.59
N LYS A 121 -1.14 19.38 27.25
CA LYS A 121 -0.79 20.61 27.97
C LYS A 121 -0.67 21.81 27.02
N ALA A 122 -0.02 21.63 25.86
CA ALA A 122 0.09 22.68 24.85
C ALA A 122 -1.29 23.07 24.29
N ALA A 123 -2.20 22.11 24.14
CA ALA A 123 -3.58 22.36 23.73
C ALA A 123 -4.34 23.16 24.80
N ALA A 124 -4.22 22.78 26.09
CA ALA A 124 -4.84 23.49 27.19
C ALA A 124 -4.35 24.95 27.33
N GLU A 125 -3.08 25.19 26.99
CA GLU A 125 -2.47 26.52 27.02
C GLU A 125 -2.70 27.31 25.71
N ALA A 126 -3.51 26.78 24.76
CA ALA A 126 -3.73 27.32 23.42
C ALA A 126 -2.42 27.62 22.67
N ASN A 127 -1.42 26.75 22.80
CA ASN A 127 -0.10 26.86 22.19
C ASN A 127 0.04 25.94 20.98
N PRO A 128 -0.27 26.39 19.74
CA PRO A 128 -0.17 25.59 18.53
C PRO A 128 1.26 25.11 18.22
N SER A 129 2.26 25.92 18.59
CA SER A 129 3.68 25.57 18.35
C SER A 129 4.11 24.35 19.14
N GLY A 130 3.57 24.16 20.36
CA GLY A 130 3.83 22.98 21.16
C GLY A 130 3.28 21.70 20.53
N ILE A 131 2.08 21.76 19.96
CA ILE A 131 1.46 20.64 19.26
C ILE A 131 2.26 20.30 17.98
N THR A 132 2.60 21.32 17.19
CA THR A 132 3.41 21.17 15.98
C THR A 132 4.78 20.54 16.28
N MET A 133 5.40 20.93 17.40
CA MET A 133 6.69 20.37 17.83
C MET A 133 6.57 18.86 18.10
N VAL A 134 5.54 18.42 18.81
CA VAL A 134 5.31 16.99 19.09
C VAL A 134 5.09 16.21 17.79
N ASN A 135 4.30 16.75 16.87
CA ASN A 135 4.08 16.14 15.55
C ASN A 135 5.38 16.03 14.73
N ASN A 136 6.17 17.10 14.68
CA ASN A 136 7.45 17.09 13.96
C ASN A 136 8.42 16.06 14.54
N ILE A 137 8.47 15.90 15.85
CA ILE A 137 9.29 14.87 16.50
C ILE A 137 8.83 13.46 16.04
N ALA A 138 7.52 13.22 16.01
CA ALA A 138 6.98 11.94 15.55
C ALA A 138 7.39 11.63 14.11
N MET A 139 7.24 12.61 13.21
CA MET A 139 7.66 12.48 11.81
C MET A 139 9.15 12.22 11.67
N CYS A 140 9.99 12.95 12.40
CA CYS A 140 11.45 12.75 12.37
C CYS A 140 11.85 11.36 12.86
N ILE A 141 11.23 10.86 13.92
CA ILE A 141 11.53 9.52 14.45
C ILE A 141 11.14 8.45 13.41
N LEU A 142 9.92 8.54 12.87
CA LEU A 142 9.43 7.59 11.88
C LEU A 142 10.31 7.60 10.62
N GLY A 143 10.55 8.78 10.06
CA GLY A 143 11.39 8.94 8.87
C GLY A 143 12.81 8.44 9.08
N ALA A 144 13.42 8.72 10.23
CA ALA A 144 14.78 8.26 10.56
C ALA A 144 14.86 6.73 10.68
N LEU A 145 13.86 6.09 11.31
CA LEU A 145 13.80 4.64 11.42
C LEU A 145 13.69 3.97 10.03
N PHE A 146 12.83 4.50 9.16
CA PHE A 146 12.66 3.97 7.81
C PHE A 146 13.91 4.19 6.95
N ALA A 147 14.51 5.38 7.02
CA ALA A 147 15.76 5.67 6.33
C ALA A 147 16.88 4.73 6.79
N ALA A 148 17.01 4.50 8.10
CA ALA A 148 18.00 3.57 8.63
C ALA A 148 17.78 2.13 8.14
N MET A 149 16.54 1.65 8.11
CA MET A 149 16.21 0.32 7.61
C MET A 149 16.47 0.20 6.10
N ALA A 150 16.15 1.22 5.31
CA ALA A 150 16.41 1.23 3.87
C ALA A 150 17.91 1.21 3.56
N VAL A 151 18.71 1.99 4.31
CA VAL A 151 20.18 1.99 4.20
C VAL A 151 20.77 0.65 4.63
N ALA A 152 20.24 0.05 5.70
CA ALA A 152 20.66 -1.29 6.13
C ALA A 152 20.35 -2.35 5.05
N ALA A 153 19.17 -2.28 4.42
CA ALA A 153 18.81 -3.15 3.31
C ALA A 153 19.72 -2.95 2.09
N TYR A 154 20.07 -1.69 1.77
CA TYR A 154 20.96 -1.34 0.65
C TYR A 154 22.35 -1.95 0.83
N PHE A 155 22.99 -1.69 1.97
CA PHE A 155 24.33 -2.23 2.24
C PHE A 155 24.30 -3.73 2.51
N GLY A 156 23.26 -4.23 3.18
CA GLY A 156 23.04 -5.66 3.39
C GLY A 156 22.86 -6.40 2.06
N GLY A 157 22.09 -5.85 1.14
CA GLY A 157 21.92 -6.38 -0.20
C GLY A 157 23.23 -6.43 -0.98
N GLN A 158 24.05 -5.39 -0.91
CA GLN A 158 25.36 -5.35 -1.57
C GLN A 158 26.37 -6.32 -0.92
N ALA A 159 26.46 -6.32 0.42
CA ALA A 159 27.41 -7.16 1.13
C ALA A 159 27.09 -8.66 1.07
N LEU A 160 25.79 -9.00 1.01
CA LEU A 160 25.30 -10.37 1.01
C LEU A 160 24.86 -10.84 -0.38
N GLY A 161 25.01 -10.02 -1.44
CA GLY A 161 24.53 -10.31 -2.78
C GLY A 161 24.95 -11.68 -3.30
N GLU A 162 26.26 -11.98 -3.26
CA GLU A 162 26.77 -13.30 -3.66
C GLU A 162 26.25 -14.45 -2.76
N THR A 163 26.14 -14.19 -1.46
CA THR A 163 25.61 -15.17 -0.50
C THR A 163 24.12 -15.41 -0.73
N LEU A 164 23.36 -14.35 -1.00
CA LEU A 164 21.95 -14.43 -1.32
C LEU A 164 21.70 -15.15 -2.66
N THR A 165 22.56 -14.92 -3.66
CA THR A 165 22.47 -15.60 -4.94
C THR A 165 22.76 -17.10 -4.75
N LYS A 166 23.83 -17.47 -4.06
CA LYS A 166 24.12 -18.88 -3.72
C LYS A 166 23.01 -19.51 -2.90
N PHE A 167 22.50 -18.80 -1.89
CA PHE A 167 21.35 -19.25 -1.12
C PHE A 167 20.11 -19.47 -2.01
N SER A 168 19.88 -18.60 -2.97
CA SER A 168 18.79 -18.72 -3.94
C SER A 168 18.93 -19.97 -4.81
N GLU A 169 20.15 -20.34 -5.19
CA GLU A 169 20.44 -21.54 -5.97
C GLU A 169 20.32 -22.81 -5.10
N ASP A 170 20.93 -22.82 -3.92
CA ASP A 170 20.91 -23.96 -2.99
C ASP A 170 19.51 -24.28 -2.45
N PHE A 171 18.71 -23.23 -2.20
CA PHE A 171 17.34 -23.34 -1.68
C PHE A 171 16.30 -22.92 -2.74
N SER A 172 16.48 -23.37 -3.98
CA SER A 172 15.59 -23.03 -5.10
C SER A 172 14.10 -23.30 -4.84
N TRP A 173 13.79 -24.36 -4.08
CA TRP A 173 12.43 -24.67 -3.67
C TRP A 173 11.83 -23.60 -2.75
N LEU A 174 12.62 -23.02 -1.84
CA LEU A 174 12.19 -21.93 -0.95
C LEU A 174 11.96 -20.66 -1.75
N MET A 175 12.87 -20.35 -2.67
CA MET A 175 12.74 -19.18 -3.56
C MET A 175 11.56 -19.31 -4.51
N ALA A 176 11.30 -20.49 -5.04
CA ALA A 176 10.09 -20.79 -5.81
C ALA A 176 8.82 -20.61 -4.96
N GLY A 177 8.85 -21.06 -3.71
CA GLY A 177 7.76 -20.85 -2.75
C GLY A 177 7.50 -19.37 -2.46
N LEU A 178 8.56 -18.59 -2.22
CA LEU A 178 8.46 -17.13 -2.04
C LEU A 178 7.94 -16.43 -3.29
N GLY A 179 8.38 -16.84 -4.48
CA GLY A 179 7.89 -16.33 -5.75
C GLY A 179 6.40 -16.62 -5.94
N ALA A 180 5.97 -17.85 -5.67
CA ALA A 180 4.56 -18.23 -5.72
C ALA A 180 3.72 -17.43 -4.71
N ALA A 181 4.20 -17.29 -3.47
CA ALA A 181 3.56 -16.49 -2.44
C ALA A 181 3.45 -15.02 -2.88
N GLY A 182 4.53 -14.43 -3.40
CA GLY A 182 4.54 -13.07 -3.95
C GLY A 182 3.50 -12.91 -5.06
N GLY A 183 3.45 -13.83 -6.02
CA GLY A 183 2.45 -13.82 -7.10
C GLY A 183 1.00 -13.92 -6.62
N MET A 184 0.76 -14.66 -5.53
CA MET A 184 -0.58 -14.81 -4.94
C MET A 184 -1.02 -13.58 -4.13
N MET A 185 -0.09 -12.81 -3.56
CA MET A 185 -0.40 -11.69 -2.64
C MET A 185 -1.28 -10.62 -3.27
N ARG A 186 -1.12 -10.33 -4.57
CA ARG A 186 -2.04 -9.37 -5.24
C ARG A 186 -3.49 -9.84 -5.23
N ASN A 187 -3.74 -11.15 -5.34
CA ASN A 187 -5.10 -11.69 -5.22
C ASN A 187 -5.63 -11.56 -3.78
N VAL A 188 -4.74 -11.69 -2.78
CA VAL A 188 -5.08 -11.44 -1.38
C VAL A 188 -5.44 -9.96 -1.16
N GLY A 189 -4.68 -9.01 -1.74
CA GLY A 189 -4.98 -7.58 -1.68
C GLY A 189 -6.37 -7.27 -2.22
N PHE A 190 -6.71 -7.77 -3.41
CA PHE A 190 -8.06 -7.62 -3.97
C PHE A 190 -9.14 -8.32 -3.13
N ALA A 191 -8.86 -9.49 -2.56
CA ALA A 191 -9.81 -10.19 -1.68
C ALA A 191 -10.09 -9.40 -0.39
N VAL A 192 -9.07 -8.74 0.19
CA VAL A 192 -9.24 -7.87 1.35
C VAL A 192 -10.09 -6.65 0.99
N LEU A 193 -9.82 -6.00 -0.15
CA LEU A 193 -10.63 -4.88 -0.64
C LEU A 193 -12.08 -5.31 -0.86
N LEU A 194 -12.28 -6.44 -1.52
CA LEU A 194 -13.62 -7.00 -1.74
C LEU A 194 -14.34 -7.25 -0.42
N LYS A 195 -13.68 -7.84 0.57
CA LYS A 195 -14.26 -8.11 1.90
C LYS A 195 -14.73 -6.83 2.59
N ILE A 196 -14.05 -5.70 2.38
CA ILE A 196 -14.44 -4.41 2.96
C ILE A 196 -15.61 -3.78 2.21
N MET A 197 -15.62 -3.90 0.87
CA MET A 197 -16.60 -3.23 0.01
C MET A 197 -17.88 -4.05 -0.21
N LEU A 198 -17.82 -5.39 -0.11
CA LEU A 198 -18.91 -6.27 -0.44
C LEU A 198 -19.93 -6.34 0.71
N SER A 199 -21.05 -5.63 0.55
CA SER A 199 -22.23 -5.80 1.39
C SER A 199 -23.11 -6.95 0.88
N ASN A 200 -24.05 -7.43 1.71
CA ASN A 200 -24.93 -8.54 1.35
C ASN A 200 -25.76 -8.27 0.08
N ASP A 201 -26.07 -7.02 -0.19
CA ASP A 201 -26.88 -6.60 -1.33
C ASP A 201 -26.11 -6.61 -2.66
N LEU A 202 -24.76 -6.56 -2.59
CA LEU A 202 -23.89 -6.48 -3.76
C LEU A 202 -23.42 -7.83 -4.30
N TRP A 203 -23.74 -8.95 -3.62
CA TRP A 203 -23.30 -10.29 -4.05
C TRP A 203 -23.72 -10.63 -5.48
N GLY A 204 -24.95 -10.24 -5.88
CA GLY A 204 -25.44 -10.48 -7.24
C GLY A 204 -24.61 -9.75 -8.29
N ILE A 205 -24.25 -8.48 -8.02
CA ILE A 205 -23.42 -7.65 -8.92
C ILE A 205 -21.99 -8.21 -8.98
N PHE A 206 -21.43 -8.63 -7.84
CA PHE A 206 -20.11 -9.25 -7.79
C PHE A 206 -20.05 -10.53 -8.63
N LEU A 207 -21.01 -11.45 -8.47
CA LEU A 207 -21.05 -12.70 -9.23
C LEU A 207 -21.22 -12.45 -10.73
N ALA A 208 -22.05 -11.48 -11.11
CA ALA A 208 -22.24 -11.09 -12.50
C ALA A 208 -20.95 -10.49 -13.09
N GLY A 209 -20.27 -9.61 -12.37
CA GLY A 209 -18.99 -9.04 -12.75
C GLY A 209 -17.88 -10.09 -12.87
N PHE A 210 -17.81 -11.04 -11.93
CA PHE A 210 -16.88 -12.15 -11.96
C PHE A 210 -17.08 -13.03 -13.19
N ALA A 211 -18.33 -13.42 -13.46
CA ALA A 211 -18.68 -14.24 -14.64
C ALA A 211 -18.36 -13.49 -15.94
N ALA A 212 -18.70 -12.20 -16.03
CA ALA A 212 -18.37 -11.37 -17.18
C ALA A 212 -16.86 -11.27 -17.41
N ALA A 213 -16.08 -11.00 -16.37
CA ALA A 213 -14.62 -10.93 -16.45
C ALA A 213 -13.99 -12.26 -16.87
N ALA A 214 -14.51 -13.40 -16.35
CA ALA A 214 -14.03 -14.73 -16.71
C ALA A 214 -14.33 -15.06 -18.17
N VAL A 215 -15.51 -14.72 -18.69
CA VAL A 215 -15.85 -14.94 -20.10
C VAL A 215 -15.03 -14.04 -21.02
N LEU A 216 -14.98 -12.73 -20.75
CA LEU A 216 -14.27 -11.76 -21.56
C LEU A 216 -12.75 -11.99 -21.54
N GLY A 217 -12.20 -12.45 -20.43
CA GLY A 217 -10.79 -12.75 -20.26
C GLY A 217 -10.32 -13.98 -21.07
N ASN A 218 -11.23 -14.89 -21.40
CA ASN A 218 -10.93 -16.08 -22.20
C ASN A 218 -11.15 -15.89 -23.72
N VAL A 219 -11.63 -14.73 -24.16
CA VAL A 219 -11.80 -14.41 -25.57
C VAL A 219 -10.62 -13.56 -26.03
N ASP A 220 -9.83 -14.02 -26.99
CA ASP A 220 -8.61 -13.37 -27.47
C ASP A 220 -8.83 -11.89 -27.85
N ALA A 221 -9.97 -11.58 -28.47
CA ALA A 221 -10.30 -10.22 -28.90
C ALA A 221 -10.55 -9.25 -27.73
N THR A 222 -10.94 -9.73 -26.56
CA THR A 222 -11.33 -8.92 -25.41
C THR A 222 -10.48 -9.13 -24.17
N SER A 223 -9.60 -10.12 -24.16
CA SER A 223 -8.78 -10.50 -22.97
C SER A 223 -7.98 -9.34 -22.39
N GLY A 224 -7.36 -8.52 -23.24
CA GLY A 224 -6.62 -7.34 -22.83
C GLY A 224 -7.48 -6.18 -22.29
N ALA A 225 -8.77 -6.16 -22.60
CA ALA A 225 -9.70 -5.10 -22.20
C ALA A 225 -10.77 -5.58 -21.19
N ALA A 226 -10.76 -6.86 -20.80
CA ALA A 226 -11.81 -7.47 -19.97
C ALA A 226 -12.05 -6.71 -18.65
N LEU A 227 -10.99 -6.32 -17.95
CA LEU A 227 -11.08 -5.56 -16.70
C LEU A 227 -11.64 -4.16 -16.91
N ILE A 228 -11.23 -3.48 -17.99
CA ILE A 228 -11.72 -2.14 -18.32
C ILE A 228 -13.21 -2.19 -18.69
N LEU A 229 -13.61 -3.15 -19.50
CA LEU A 229 -15.00 -3.33 -19.90
C LEU A 229 -15.91 -3.62 -18.67
N THR A 230 -15.50 -4.54 -17.81
CA THR A 230 -16.25 -4.84 -16.59
C THR A 230 -16.29 -3.67 -15.61
N ALA A 231 -15.21 -2.88 -15.52
CA ALA A 231 -15.18 -1.67 -14.70
C ALA A 231 -16.18 -0.62 -15.19
N PHE A 232 -16.23 -0.35 -16.50
CA PHE A 232 -17.21 0.59 -17.07
C PHE A 232 -18.66 0.13 -16.89
N ILE A 233 -18.93 -1.16 -16.99
CA ILE A 233 -20.27 -1.71 -16.69
C ILE A 233 -20.60 -1.47 -15.21
N GLY A 234 -19.66 -1.70 -14.30
CA GLY A 234 -19.83 -1.44 -12.88
C GLY A 234 -20.12 0.04 -12.58
N VAL A 235 -19.38 0.95 -13.20
CA VAL A 235 -19.62 2.40 -13.09
C VAL A 235 -20.98 2.79 -13.61
N ALA A 236 -21.42 2.23 -14.76
CA ALA A 236 -22.76 2.52 -15.32
C ALA A 236 -23.86 2.06 -14.38
N ILE A 237 -23.72 0.88 -13.76
CA ILE A 237 -24.68 0.37 -12.76
C ILE A 237 -24.70 1.30 -11.53
N ALA A 238 -23.55 1.71 -11.02
CA ALA A 238 -23.45 2.60 -9.87
C ALA A 238 -24.09 3.97 -10.12
N ILE A 239 -23.87 4.56 -11.29
CA ILE A 239 -24.50 5.84 -11.68
C ILE A 239 -26.02 5.67 -11.77
N ASN A 240 -26.50 4.56 -12.34
CA ASN A 240 -27.94 4.31 -12.45
C ASN A 240 -28.59 4.12 -11.08
N ASP A 241 -27.98 3.34 -10.20
CA ASP A 241 -28.44 3.15 -8.82
C ASP A 241 -28.50 4.48 -8.05
N PHE A 242 -27.41 5.27 -8.12
CA PHE A 242 -27.37 6.61 -7.52
C PHE A 242 -28.50 7.52 -8.03
N THR A 243 -28.74 7.54 -9.34
CA THR A 243 -29.78 8.36 -9.95
C THR A 243 -31.19 7.90 -9.53
N LEU A 244 -31.40 6.60 -9.44
CA LEU A 244 -32.66 6.01 -8.94
C LEU A 244 -32.91 6.38 -7.47
N ASN A 245 -31.88 6.27 -6.63
CA ASN A 245 -31.98 6.61 -5.21
C ASN A 245 -32.27 8.09 -5.00
N LEU A 246 -31.70 9.00 -5.83
CA LEU A 246 -32.05 10.43 -5.80
C LEU A 246 -33.50 10.66 -6.15
N LYS A 247 -34.02 10.06 -7.24
CA LYS A 247 -35.43 10.18 -7.66
C LYS A 247 -36.40 9.64 -6.60
N ILE A 248 -36.03 8.53 -5.94
CA ILE A 248 -36.83 7.96 -4.85
C ILE A 248 -36.90 8.95 -3.67
N LYS A 249 -35.76 9.55 -3.29
CA LYS A 249 -35.71 10.57 -2.22
C LYS A 249 -36.51 11.83 -2.56
N GLU A 250 -36.40 12.32 -3.78
CA GLU A 250 -37.19 13.49 -4.26
C GLU A 250 -38.70 13.20 -4.21
N ASN A 251 -39.12 12.01 -4.66
CA ASN A 251 -40.51 11.60 -4.63
C ASN A 251 -41.05 11.33 -3.20
N ALA A 252 -40.18 10.81 -2.31
CA ALA A 252 -40.53 10.62 -0.89
C ALA A 252 -40.61 11.96 -0.12
N GLY A 253 -39.82 12.96 -0.50
CA GLY A 253 -39.87 14.30 0.10
C GLY A 253 -41.08 15.14 -0.34
N SER A 254 -41.77 14.75 -1.41
CA SER A 254 -43.03 15.36 -1.88
C SER A 254 -44.26 14.88 -1.13
N GLY A 255 -44.16 13.82 -0.32
CA GLY A 255 -45.22 13.29 0.57
C GLY A 255 -44.99 13.79 1.99
N ASN A 256 -45.83 14.68 2.46
CA ASN A 256 -45.93 15.30 3.77
C ASN A 256 -45.61 14.34 4.92
N GLY A 257 -44.52 14.59 5.68
CA GLY A 257 -44.34 13.98 7.00
C GLY A 257 -42.96 13.51 7.37
N GLY A 258 -42.29 14.31 8.19
CA GLY A 258 -41.33 13.81 9.19
C GLY A 258 -39.90 13.62 8.71
N VAL A 259 -39.08 14.65 8.88
CA VAL A 259 -37.62 14.56 8.92
C VAL A 259 -37.25 13.63 10.09
N SER A 260 -36.65 12.50 9.81
CA SER A 260 -35.81 11.79 10.79
C SER A 260 -34.36 12.00 10.33
N ASP A 261 -33.67 12.87 11.03
CA ASP A 261 -32.20 12.99 10.98
C ASP A 261 -31.62 11.65 11.40
N GLY A 262 -31.12 10.90 10.43
CA GLY A 262 -30.29 9.72 10.66
C GLY A 262 -28.91 9.98 10.11
N ILE A 263 -27.98 10.15 11.01
CA ILE A 263 -26.53 10.19 10.82
C ILE A 263 -26.05 8.92 10.15
#